data_1ee8f825d85302e5ba7ee217c5fb7a5d
#
_entry.id   1ee8f825d85302e5ba7ee217c5fb7a5d
#
_cell.length_a   1.000
_cell.length_b   1.000
_cell.length_c   1.000
_cell.angle_alpha   90.00
_cell.angle_beta   90.00
_cell.angle_gamma   90.00
#
_symmetry.space_group_name_H-M   'P 1'
#
loop_
_entity.id
_entity.type
_entity.pdbx_description
1 polymer ?
#
loop_
_entity_poly.entity_id
_entity_poly.type
_entity_poly.pdbx_seq_one_letter_code
_entity_poly.pdbx_strand_id
1 'polypeptide(L)'
;EKELDIGKEGELCVRGPQVMSRYWNSEEDTKNAFTKDGYFKTGDIATINEDGFIKIVDRKKDMIISSGFNVYPNEIEDYVTTHSDILEAGVIGIEDKNRGESIKLFVVVNNPNLTKGEIIAFCKEGLTIYKIPKYVELIDEIPKNNVGKILRRKLRDL
;
A
#
# COMPACT_ATOMS: atom_id res chain seq x y z
N GLU A 1 -5.33 20.98 5.53
CA GLU A 1 -6.06 19.88 4.88
C GLU A 1 -6.92 20.51 3.77
N LYS A 2 -6.95 19.87 2.61
CA LYS A 2 -7.69 20.36 1.45
C LYS A 2 -8.56 19.22 0.94
N GLU A 3 -9.83 19.53 0.67
CA GLU A 3 -10.73 18.63 -0.04
C GLU A 3 -10.24 18.43 -1.49
N LEU A 4 -10.34 17.22 -1.99
CA LEU A 4 -9.90 16.84 -3.32
C LEU A 4 -11.11 16.63 -4.25
N ASP A 5 -10.87 16.86 -5.55
CA ASP A 5 -11.87 16.63 -6.58
C ASP A 5 -12.19 15.12 -6.71
N ILE A 6 -13.39 14.83 -7.22
CA ILE A 6 -13.83 13.45 -7.56
C ILE A 6 -12.80 12.79 -8.47
N GLY A 7 -12.53 11.51 -8.23
CA GLY A 7 -11.54 10.72 -8.95
C GLY A 7 -10.09 10.91 -8.50
N LYS A 8 -9.82 11.83 -7.58
CA LYS A 8 -8.46 12.02 -7.02
C LYS A 8 -8.25 11.13 -5.80
N GLU A 9 -7.04 10.63 -5.67
CA GLU A 9 -6.62 9.85 -4.52
C GLU A 9 -6.34 10.75 -3.32
N GLY A 10 -6.93 10.41 -2.17
CA GLY A 10 -6.73 11.13 -0.92
C GLY A 10 -7.06 10.31 0.30
N GLU A 11 -6.65 10.79 1.47
CA GLU A 11 -7.01 10.13 2.72
C GLU A 11 -8.52 10.23 2.97
N LEU A 12 -9.17 9.07 3.12
CA LEU A 12 -10.58 8.99 3.44
C LEU A 12 -10.82 9.54 4.86
N CYS A 13 -11.63 10.59 4.93
CA CYS A 13 -12.06 11.20 6.19
C CYS A 13 -13.56 11.07 6.33
N VAL A 14 -14.03 10.63 7.50
CA VAL A 14 -15.45 10.35 7.75
C VAL A 14 -15.99 11.09 8.95
N ARG A 15 -17.28 11.45 8.93
CA ARG A 15 -17.98 12.07 10.06
C ARG A 15 -19.40 11.55 10.11
N GLY A 16 -19.87 11.22 11.30
CA GLY A 16 -21.23 10.73 11.51
C GLY A 16 -21.44 10.20 12.94
N PRO A 17 -22.68 9.89 13.33
CA PRO A 17 -22.99 9.41 14.67
C PRO A 17 -22.34 8.07 15.04
N GLN A 18 -21.94 7.29 14.03
CA GLN A 18 -21.25 6.00 14.20
C GLN A 18 -19.75 6.14 14.45
N VAL A 19 -19.17 7.35 14.26
CA VAL A 19 -17.74 7.60 14.45
C VAL A 19 -17.46 7.84 15.93
N MET A 20 -16.39 7.24 16.46
CA MET A 20 -15.96 7.46 17.84
C MET A 20 -15.74 8.95 18.13
N SER A 21 -15.99 9.36 19.37
CA SER A 21 -15.73 10.73 19.81
C SER A 21 -14.26 10.98 20.18
N ARG A 22 -13.57 9.97 20.70
CA ARG A 22 -12.18 10.07 21.17
C ARG A 22 -11.54 8.71 21.44
N TYR A 23 -10.23 8.68 21.54
CA TYR A 23 -9.48 7.57 22.15
C TYR A 23 -9.53 7.67 23.67
N TRP A 24 -9.64 6.53 24.33
CA TRP A 24 -9.68 6.48 25.80
C TRP A 24 -8.33 6.91 26.39
N ASN A 25 -8.35 7.87 27.29
CA ASN A 25 -7.17 8.42 27.98
C ASN A 25 -6.01 8.83 27.05
N SER A 26 -6.29 9.23 25.81
CA SER A 26 -5.28 9.71 24.86
C SER A 26 -5.78 10.94 24.11
N GLU A 27 -5.53 12.13 24.68
CA GLU A 27 -5.93 13.39 24.05
C GLU A 27 -5.12 13.70 22.80
N GLU A 28 -3.82 13.39 22.82
CA GLU A 28 -2.92 13.64 21.70
C GLU A 28 -3.29 12.77 20.48
N ASP A 29 -3.50 11.46 20.67
CA ASP A 29 -3.95 10.58 19.61
C ASP A 29 -5.32 10.99 19.08
N THR A 30 -6.21 11.41 19.97
CA THR A 30 -7.52 11.92 19.58
C THR A 30 -7.38 13.15 18.69
N LYS A 31 -6.58 14.13 19.08
CA LYS A 31 -6.34 15.34 18.31
C LYS A 31 -5.73 15.02 16.93
N ASN A 32 -4.79 14.06 16.89
CA ASN A 32 -4.13 13.65 15.67
C ASN A 32 -5.03 12.83 14.72
N ALA A 33 -6.06 12.15 15.27
CA ALA A 33 -6.99 11.32 14.52
C ALA A 33 -8.09 12.11 13.79
N PHE A 34 -8.29 13.38 14.13
CA PHE A 34 -9.33 14.20 13.52
C PHE A 34 -8.75 15.34 12.69
N THR A 35 -9.49 15.77 11.68
CA THR A 35 -9.23 17.02 10.94
C THR A 35 -9.68 18.21 11.80
N LYS A 36 -9.28 19.43 11.44
CA LYS A 36 -9.72 20.66 12.11
C LYS A 36 -11.25 20.82 12.08
N ASP A 37 -11.90 20.28 11.04
CA ASP A 37 -13.35 20.36 10.82
C ASP A 37 -14.10 19.17 11.42
N GLY A 38 -13.42 18.32 12.22
CA GLY A 38 -14.01 17.24 12.98
C GLY A 38 -14.30 15.96 12.19
N TYR A 39 -13.64 15.73 11.06
CA TYR A 39 -13.69 14.45 10.37
C TYR A 39 -12.61 13.52 10.92
N PHE A 40 -12.98 12.27 11.16
CA PHE A 40 -12.05 11.21 11.55
C PHE A 40 -11.24 10.75 10.33
N LYS A 41 -9.90 10.76 10.46
CA LYS A 41 -8.95 10.27 9.47
C LYS A 41 -8.85 8.75 9.58
N THR A 42 -9.29 8.02 8.56
CA THR A 42 -9.31 6.54 8.60
C THR A 42 -7.91 5.93 8.45
N GLY A 43 -6.97 6.69 7.90
CA GLY A 43 -5.66 6.19 7.50
C GLY A 43 -5.70 5.34 6.22
N ASP A 44 -6.83 5.31 5.54
CA ASP A 44 -6.98 4.66 4.24
C ASP A 44 -6.93 5.72 3.12
N ILE A 45 -6.24 5.42 2.03
CA ILE A 45 -6.27 6.19 0.79
C ILE A 45 -7.42 5.64 -0.06
N ALA A 46 -8.24 6.53 -0.57
CA ALA A 46 -9.40 6.18 -1.37
C ALA A 46 -9.61 7.15 -2.54
N THR A 47 -10.39 6.73 -3.51
CA THR A 47 -11.00 7.57 -4.56
C THR A 47 -12.51 7.52 -4.43
N ILE A 48 -13.18 8.59 -4.86
CA ILE A 48 -14.65 8.65 -4.95
C ILE A 48 -14.99 8.89 -6.44
N ASN A 49 -15.87 8.07 -7.00
CA ASN A 49 -16.32 8.26 -8.38
C ASN A 49 -17.52 9.23 -8.47
N GLU A 50 -17.96 9.54 -9.68
CA GLU A 50 -19.09 10.45 -9.93
C GLU A 50 -20.43 9.93 -9.35
N ASP A 51 -20.59 8.62 -9.21
CA ASP A 51 -21.77 7.98 -8.61
C ASP A 51 -21.71 7.96 -7.07
N GLY A 52 -20.63 8.46 -6.47
CA GLY A 52 -20.42 8.51 -5.02
C GLY A 52 -19.89 7.21 -4.41
N PHE A 53 -19.52 6.20 -5.22
CA PHE A 53 -18.86 4.98 -4.69
C PHE A 53 -17.41 5.28 -4.29
N ILE A 54 -17.05 4.73 -3.13
CA ILE A 54 -15.71 4.83 -2.57
C ILE A 54 -14.94 3.56 -2.89
N LYS A 55 -13.76 3.70 -3.52
CA LYS A 55 -12.79 2.63 -3.71
C LYS A 55 -11.60 2.87 -2.82
N ILE A 56 -11.34 1.94 -1.89
CA ILE A 56 -10.10 1.95 -1.10
C ILE A 56 -8.95 1.53 -2.01
N VAL A 57 -7.89 2.35 -2.03
CA VAL A 57 -6.68 2.11 -2.82
C VAL A 57 -5.65 1.37 -1.97
N ASP A 58 -5.28 1.94 -0.82
CA ASP A 58 -4.30 1.34 0.11
C ASP A 58 -4.34 2.01 1.49
N ARG A 59 -3.48 1.55 2.40
CA ARG A 59 -3.25 2.22 3.69
C ARG A 59 -2.22 3.35 3.53
N LYS A 60 -2.53 4.52 4.08
CA LYS A 60 -1.63 5.68 4.05
C LYS A 60 -0.23 5.37 4.60
N LYS A 61 -0.15 4.60 5.69
CA LYS A 61 1.11 4.22 6.35
C LYS A 61 1.96 3.21 5.57
N ASP A 62 1.36 2.52 4.62
CA ASP A 62 2.02 1.51 3.79
C ASP A 62 2.38 2.06 2.39
N MET A 63 1.91 3.28 2.07
CA MET A 63 2.26 3.99 0.85
C MET A 63 3.76 4.27 0.80
N ILE A 64 4.37 3.98 -0.33
CA ILE A 64 5.80 4.15 -0.59
C ILE A 64 6.02 5.47 -1.34
N ILE A 65 6.97 6.29 -0.89
CA ILE A 65 7.33 7.53 -1.59
C ILE A 65 8.62 7.31 -2.37
N SER A 66 8.47 6.92 -3.64
CA SER A 66 9.59 6.64 -4.54
C SER A 66 9.79 7.77 -5.54
N SER A 67 10.95 8.43 -5.49
CA SER A 67 11.30 9.54 -6.39
C SER A 67 10.24 10.68 -6.43
N GLY A 68 9.57 10.93 -5.29
CA GLY A 68 8.51 11.94 -5.16
C GLY A 68 7.12 11.49 -5.63
N PHE A 69 6.97 10.25 -6.06
CA PHE A 69 5.68 9.67 -6.44
C PHE A 69 5.13 8.76 -5.35
N ASN A 70 3.81 8.83 -5.16
CA ASN A 70 3.10 7.90 -4.32
C ASN A 70 2.96 6.55 -5.04
N VAL A 71 3.42 5.49 -4.40
CA VAL A 71 3.33 4.12 -4.90
C VAL A 71 2.56 3.29 -3.87
N TYR A 72 1.54 2.61 -4.34
CA TYR A 72 0.68 1.79 -3.49
C TYR A 72 1.08 0.32 -3.62
N PRO A 73 1.51 -0.32 -2.53
CA PRO A 73 1.87 -1.73 -2.52
C PRO A 73 0.86 -2.66 -3.19
N ASN A 74 -0.44 -2.47 -2.90
CA ASN A 74 -1.50 -3.31 -3.46
C ASN A 74 -1.51 -3.30 -4.99
N GLU A 75 -1.25 -2.17 -5.63
CA GLU A 75 -1.25 -2.07 -7.10
C GLU A 75 -0.15 -2.95 -7.74
N ILE A 76 1.01 -2.99 -7.10
CA ILE A 76 2.12 -3.84 -7.58
C ILE A 76 1.83 -5.31 -7.27
N GLU A 77 1.32 -5.60 -6.07
CA GLU A 77 0.94 -6.95 -5.63
C GLU A 77 -0.12 -7.54 -6.58
N ASP A 78 -1.18 -6.77 -6.88
CA ASP A 78 -2.24 -7.17 -7.80
C ASP A 78 -1.71 -7.45 -9.21
N TYR A 79 -0.83 -6.58 -9.74
CA TYR A 79 -0.24 -6.80 -11.05
C TYR A 79 0.66 -8.03 -11.07
N VAL A 80 1.57 -8.16 -10.11
CA VAL A 80 2.56 -9.25 -10.05
C VAL A 80 1.87 -10.61 -9.91
N THR A 81 0.80 -10.70 -9.16
CA THR A 81 0.02 -11.96 -8.99
C THR A 81 -0.78 -12.35 -10.22
N THR A 82 -0.83 -11.55 -11.29
CA THR A 82 -1.37 -11.98 -12.60
C THR A 82 -0.42 -12.92 -13.36
N HIS A 83 0.85 -13.01 -12.93
CA HIS A 83 1.80 -13.95 -13.53
C HIS A 83 1.49 -15.38 -13.09
N SER A 84 1.39 -16.33 -14.05
CA SER A 84 0.99 -17.72 -13.80
C SER A 84 1.86 -18.49 -12.79
N ASP A 85 3.12 -18.12 -12.71
CA ASP A 85 4.12 -18.78 -11.85
C ASP A 85 4.29 -18.12 -10.48
N ILE A 86 3.51 -17.05 -10.17
CA ILE A 86 3.54 -16.34 -8.89
C ILE A 86 2.25 -16.64 -8.12
N LEU A 87 2.39 -17.21 -6.93
CA LEU A 87 1.28 -17.53 -6.04
C LEU A 87 0.87 -16.36 -5.16
N GLU A 88 1.88 -15.66 -4.62
CA GLU A 88 1.68 -14.57 -3.68
C GLU A 88 2.75 -13.50 -3.87
N ALA A 89 2.37 -12.27 -3.59
CA ALA A 89 3.28 -11.13 -3.62
C ALA A 89 3.08 -10.25 -2.38
N GLY A 90 4.15 -9.64 -1.90
CA GLY A 90 4.11 -8.66 -0.82
C GLY A 90 5.13 -7.55 -1.09
N VAL A 91 4.71 -6.30 -0.97
CA VAL A 91 5.53 -5.14 -1.30
C VAL A 91 5.73 -4.24 -0.10
N ILE A 92 6.97 -3.77 0.08
CA ILE A 92 7.33 -2.76 1.08
C ILE A 92 8.23 -1.68 0.47
N GLY A 93 8.20 -0.50 1.07
CA GLY A 93 9.23 0.52 0.88
C GLY A 93 10.42 0.25 1.80
N ILE A 94 11.61 0.46 1.28
CA ILE A 94 12.86 0.48 2.05
C ILE A 94 13.59 1.79 1.78
N GLU A 95 14.29 2.31 2.79
CA GLU A 95 15.02 3.57 2.66
C GLU A 95 16.03 3.54 1.51
N ASP A 96 16.01 4.58 0.69
CA ASP A 96 16.95 4.78 -0.42
C ASP A 96 17.44 6.24 -0.42
N LYS A 97 18.74 6.42 -0.30
CA LYS A 97 19.40 7.76 -0.21
C LYS A 97 19.09 8.68 -1.39
N ASN A 98 18.80 8.11 -2.57
CA ASN A 98 18.61 8.87 -3.80
C ASN A 98 17.14 9.08 -4.15
N ARG A 99 16.24 8.23 -3.66
CA ARG A 99 14.83 8.17 -4.07
C ARG A 99 13.84 8.40 -2.92
N GLY A 100 14.34 8.58 -1.69
CA GLY A 100 13.52 8.52 -0.48
C GLY A 100 13.27 7.07 -0.10
N GLU A 101 12.48 6.36 -0.89
CA GLU A 101 12.26 4.92 -0.75
C GLU A 101 12.44 4.19 -2.08
N SER A 102 12.86 2.93 -1.98
CA SER A 102 12.89 1.96 -3.07
C SER A 102 11.93 0.82 -2.78
N ILE A 103 11.35 0.26 -3.83
CA ILE A 103 10.38 -0.83 -3.73
C ILE A 103 11.13 -2.15 -3.59
N LYS A 104 10.81 -2.92 -2.54
CA LYS A 104 11.21 -4.31 -2.34
C LYS A 104 9.97 -5.20 -2.47
N LEU A 105 10.04 -6.14 -3.42
CA LEU A 105 9.00 -7.11 -3.72
C LEU A 105 9.42 -8.48 -3.18
N PHE A 106 8.55 -9.10 -2.40
CA PHE A 106 8.64 -10.49 -1.97
C PHE A 106 7.65 -11.31 -2.78
N VAL A 107 8.05 -12.48 -3.25
CA VAL A 107 7.18 -13.37 -4.01
C VAL A 107 7.30 -14.81 -3.56
N VAL A 108 6.17 -15.49 -3.57
CA VAL A 108 6.06 -16.94 -3.48
C VAL A 108 5.77 -17.46 -4.87
N VAL A 109 6.59 -18.38 -5.35
CA VAL A 109 6.48 -18.92 -6.72
C VAL A 109 6.11 -20.41 -6.69
N ASN A 110 5.39 -20.88 -7.71
CA ASN A 110 5.14 -22.29 -7.93
C ASN A 110 6.15 -22.93 -8.88
N ASN A 111 6.87 -22.11 -9.65
CA ASN A 111 7.93 -22.54 -10.57
C ASN A 111 9.31 -22.19 -9.99
N PRO A 112 10.10 -23.14 -9.48
CA PRO A 112 11.39 -22.87 -8.87
C PRO A 112 12.45 -22.32 -9.86
N ASN A 113 12.19 -22.39 -11.16
CA ASN A 113 13.08 -21.86 -12.20
C ASN A 113 12.81 -20.37 -12.51
N LEU A 114 11.71 -19.80 -12.04
CA LEU A 114 11.41 -18.38 -12.27
C LEU A 114 12.44 -17.51 -11.57
N THR A 115 13.16 -16.71 -12.35
CA THR A 115 14.25 -15.87 -11.86
C THR A 115 13.76 -14.48 -11.43
N LYS A 116 14.49 -13.85 -10.53
CA LYS A 116 14.26 -12.44 -10.14
C LYS A 116 14.29 -11.50 -11.35
N GLY A 117 15.15 -11.80 -12.34
CA GLY A 117 15.25 -11.00 -13.57
C GLY A 117 14.00 -11.06 -14.43
N GLU A 118 13.40 -12.23 -14.58
CA GLU A 118 12.14 -12.42 -15.30
C GLU A 118 10.97 -11.73 -14.60
N ILE A 119 10.90 -11.78 -13.27
CA ILE A 119 9.90 -11.05 -12.50
C ILE A 119 10.03 -9.53 -12.72
N ILE A 120 11.25 -9.00 -12.69
CA ILE A 120 11.49 -7.57 -12.98
C ILE A 120 11.11 -7.23 -14.43
N ALA A 121 11.42 -8.12 -15.39
CA ALA A 121 11.04 -7.94 -16.79
C ALA A 121 9.51 -7.88 -16.93
N PHE A 122 8.80 -8.80 -16.30
CA PHE A 122 7.34 -8.80 -16.25
C PHE A 122 6.79 -7.50 -15.65
N CYS A 123 7.36 -7.01 -14.54
CA CYS A 123 6.96 -5.74 -13.94
C CYS A 123 7.12 -4.55 -14.92
N LYS A 124 8.15 -4.57 -15.77
CA LYS A 124 8.38 -3.52 -16.77
C LYS A 124 7.35 -3.49 -17.90
N GLU A 125 6.65 -4.58 -18.15
CA GLU A 125 5.64 -4.67 -19.20
C GLU A 125 4.34 -3.93 -18.83
N GLY A 126 3.97 -3.90 -17.52
CA GLY A 126 2.68 -3.35 -17.10
C GLY A 126 2.75 -2.27 -16.02
N LEU A 127 3.90 -2.04 -15.39
CA LEU A 127 4.05 -1.00 -14.37
C LEU A 127 4.83 0.21 -14.90
N THR A 128 4.44 1.39 -14.43
CA THR A 128 5.21 2.61 -14.69
C THR A 128 6.59 2.54 -14.02
N ILE A 129 7.58 3.22 -14.60
CA ILE A 129 9.01 3.09 -14.22
C ILE A 129 9.30 3.29 -12.73
N TYR A 130 8.58 4.20 -12.06
CA TYR A 130 8.76 4.46 -10.63
C TYR A 130 8.10 3.41 -9.71
N LYS A 131 7.26 2.51 -10.26
CA LYS A 131 6.61 1.39 -9.57
C LYS A 131 7.38 0.06 -9.75
N ILE A 132 8.40 0.03 -10.58
CA ILE A 132 9.19 -1.19 -10.81
C ILE A 132 10.03 -1.48 -9.57
N PRO A 133 9.92 -2.72 -9.01
CA PRO A 133 10.72 -3.11 -7.86
C PRO A 133 12.22 -3.03 -8.15
N LYS A 134 12.97 -2.41 -7.26
CA LYS A 134 14.43 -2.40 -7.30
C LYS A 134 15.01 -3.71 -6.79
N TYR A 135 14.33 -4.31 -5.81
CA TYR A 135 14.73 -5.56 -5.18
C TYR A 135 13.59 -6.56 -5.26
N VAL A 136 13.93 -7.82 -5.59
CA VAL A 136 13.00 -8.95 -5.60
C VAL A 136 13.60 -10.03 -4.71
N GLU A 137 12.79 -10.59 -3.83
CA GLU A 137 13.16 -11.68 -2.94
C GLU A 137 12.16 -12.82 -3.06
N LEU A 138 12.68 -14.03 -3.29
CA LEU A 138 11.88 -15.25 -3.32
C LEU A 138 11.81 -15.78 -1.89
N ILE A 139 10.62 -16.06 -1.39
CA ILE A 139 10.36 -16.57 -0.04
C ILE A 139 9.36 -17.72 -0.09
N ASP A 140 9.35 -18.57 0.94
CA ASP A 140 8.47 -19.73 0.99
C ASP A 140 7.01 -19.34 1.29
N GLU A 141 6.80 -18.29 2.10
CA GLU A 141 5.45 -17.79 2.42
C GLU A 141 5.45 -16.27 2.70
N ILE A 142 4.36 -15.60 2.34
CA ILE A 142 4.08 -14.21 2.75
C ILE A 142 3.47 -14.23 4.16
N PRO A 143 4.06 -13.55 5.17
CA PRO A 143 3.49 -13.49 6.51
C PRO A 143 2.13 -12.79 6.50
N LYS A 144 1.09 -13.49 6.98
CA LYS A 144 -0.30 -13.02 7.03
C LYS A 144 -0.87 -13.12 8.45
N ASN A 145 -1.91 -12.35 8.71
CA ASN A 145 -2.73 -12.51 9.91
C ASN A 145 -3.79 -13.62 9.70
N ASN A 146 -4.57 -13.91 10.76
CA ASN A 146 -5.58 -14.96 10.76
C ASN A 146 -6.72 -14.75 9.73
N VAL A 147 -6.85 -13.55 9.16
CA VAL A 147 -7.84 -13.23 8.12
C VAL A 147 -7.20 -13.06 6.73
N GLY A 148 -5.97 -13.54 6.56
CA GLY A 148 -5.27 -13.55 5.27
C GLY A 148 -4.61 -12.23 4.85
N LYS A 149 -4.64 -11.19 5.70
CA LYS A 149 -4.03 -9.89 5.36
C LYS A 149 -2.52 -9.92 5.57
N ILE A 150 -1.76 -9.42 4.59
CA ILE A 150 -0.30 -9.32 4.63
C ILE A 150 0.16 -8.50 5.84
N LEU A 151 1.10 -9.04 6.59
CA LEU A 151 1.75 -8.38 7.71
C LEU A 151 3.04 -7.71 7.24
N ARG A 152 2.94 -6.54 6.58
CA ARG A 152 4.09 -5.80 6.02
C ARG A 152 5.16 -5.47 7.05
N ARG A 153 4.78 -5.34 8.35
CA ARG A 153 5.77 -5.18 9.42
C ARG A 153 6.73 -6.36 9.47
N LYS A 154 6.23 -7.60 9.37
CA LYS A 154 7.10 -8.79 9.37
C LYS A 154 7.96 -8.90 8.11
N LEU A 155 7.49 -8.39 6.96
CA LEU A 155 8.30 -8.32 5.74
C LEU A 155 9.46 -7.32 5.87
N ARG A 156 9.32 -6.29 6.72
CA ARG A 156 10.40 -5.33 6.99
C ARG A 156 11.49 -5.91 7.89
N ASP A 157 11.17 -6.95 8.63
CA ASP A 157 12.10 -7.63 9.54
C ASP A 157 12.93 -8.73 8.81
N LEU A 158 12.60 -9.05 7.53
CA LEU A 158 13.33 -9.96 6.64
C LEU A 158 14.41 -9.17 5.86
#